data_1801f4a728285598b2fd1ee8bb3c495e
#
_entry.id   1801f4a728285598b2fd1ee8bb3c495e
#
_cell.length_a   1.000
_cell.length_b   1.000
_cell.length_c   1.000
_cell.angle_alpha   90.00
_cell.angle_beta   90.00
_cell.angle_gamma   90.00
#
_symmetry.space_group_name_H-M   'P 1'
#
loop_
_entity.id
_entity.type
_entity.pdbx_description
1 polymer ?
#
loop_
_entity_poly.entity_id
_entity_poly.type
_entity_poly.pdbx_seq_one_letter_code
_entity_poly.pdbx_strand_id
1 'polypeptide(L)'
;MDPSTAAAYDIGRVAAIVEIQQLAIGYTVGIDRRDVDMIAALFVPDVDCGHWGTGPEAFRTMYLENDSTFTASIHQTTNHLVNVESDDRASGTAYLHAEQKMHDGSWARLAGAYEDRYEKIDGRWLIRSRKLLFWYRDADAPTGLRDTTYRTFSKWPNLPEAWPTWEQFWADVHAAYGTEPRLHPGVKRSQEAMRGGQNSASAQ
;
A
#
# COMPACT_ATOMS: atom_id res chain seq x y z
N MET A 1 -11.81 -14.49 1.94
CA MET A 1 -11.29 -15.49 2.92
C MET A 1 -12.49 -16.06 3.63
N ASP A 2 -12.77 -17.36 3.49
CA ASP A 2 -13.87 -18.02 4.19
C ASP A 2 -13.54 -18.07 5.69
N PRO A 3 -14.33 -17.47 6.57
CA PRO A 3 -14.08 -17.50 8.00
C PRO A 3 -14.15 -18.91 8.62
N SER A 4 -14.70 -19.88 7.89
CA SER A 4 -14.81 -21.27 8.35
C SER A 4 -13.51 -22.08 8.22
N THR A 5 -12.51 -21.58 7.50
CA THR A 5 -11.22 -22.23 7.26
C THR A 5 -10.05 -21.56 8.04
N ALA A 6 -10.35 -20.73 9.04
CA ALA A 6 -9.31 -20.20 9.91
C ALA A 6 -8.64 -21.37 10.66
N ALA A 7 -7.51 -21.87 10.12
CA ALA A 7 -6.65 -22.78 10.85
C ALA A 7 -6.30 -22.12 12.18
N ALA A 8 -6.47 -22.85 13.27
CA ALA A 8 -6.14 -22.36 14.60
C ALA A 8 -4.70 -21.77 14.58
N TYR A 9 -4.53 -20.56 15.09
CA TYR A 9 -3.22 -19.96 15.22
C TYR A 9 -2.43 -20.75 16.28
N ASP A 10 -1.46 -21.51 15.84
CA ASP A 10 -0.45 -22.05 16.73
C ASP A 10 0.68 -21.03 16.98
N ILE A 11 1.56 -21.31 17.93
CA ILE A 11 2.63 -20.39 18.31
C ILE A 11 3.62 -20.16 17.15
N GLY A 12 3.86 -21.18 16.31
CA GLY A 12 4.75 -21.09 15.15
C GLY A 12 4.19 -20.16 14.10
N ARG A 13 2.89 -20.25 13.84
CA ARG A 13 2.21 -19.36 12.90
C ARG A 13 2.18 -17.92 13.40
N VAL A 14 1.95 -17.71 14.70
CA VAL A 14 2.00 -16.36 15.30
C VAL A 14 3.40 -15.77 15.19
N ALA A 15 4.44 -16.56 15.51
CA ALA A 15 5.83 -16.13 15.38
C ALA A 15 6.16 -15.74 13.92
N ALA A 16 5.77 -16.55 12.94
CA ALA A 16 5.97 -16.27 11.52
C ALA A 16 5.31 -14.95 11.11
N ILE A 17 4.07 -14.70 11.54
CA ILE A 17 3.36 -13.44 11.25
C ILE A 17 4.13 -12.25 11.82
N VAL A 18 4.57 -12.33 13.06
CA VAL A 18 5.32 -11.24 13.72
C VAL A 18 6.66 -11.00 13.02
N GLU A 19 7.42 -12.04 12.71
CA GLU A 19 8.69 -11.93 11.98
C GLU A 19 8.49 -11.28 10.62
N ILE A 20 7.48 -11.70 9.84
CA ILE A 20 7.16 -11.12 8.53
C ILE A 20 6.74 -9.65 8.65
N GLN A 21 5.96 -9.30 9.67
CA GLN A 21 5.59 -7.89 9.91
C GLN A 21 6.82 -7.03 10.21
N GLN A 22 7.83 -7.56 10.91
CA GLN A 22 9.08 -6.85 11.14
C GLN A 22 9.88 -6.61 9.85
N LEU A 23 9.76 -7.45 8.82
CA LEU A 23 10.38 -7.19 7.51
C LEU A 23 9.82 -5.92 6.86
N ALA A 24 8.50 -5.74 6.88
CA ALA A 24 7.86 -4.55 6.30
C ALA A 24 8.26 -3.27 7.06
N ILE A 25 8.32 -3.33 8.39
CA ILE A 25 8.76 -2.21 9.24
C ILE A 25 10.25 -1.93 9.01
N GLY A 26 11.10 -2.96 9.01
CA GLY A 26 12.53 -2.85 8.75
C GLY A 26 12.85 -2.21 7.40
N TYR A 27 12.06 -2.55 6.38
CA TYR A 27 12.19 -1.97 5.05
C TYR A 27 11.94 -0.45 5.07
N THR A 28 10.85 0.02 5.66
CA THR A 28 10.53 1.45 5.73
C THR A 28 11.55 2.23 6.57
N VAL A 29 11.98 1.67 7.70
CA VAL A 29 13.04 2.28 8.53
C VAL A 29 14.37 2.35 7.77
N GLY A 30 14.71 1.30 7.02
CA GLY A 30 15.93 1.27 6.21
C GLY A 30 15.93 2.32 5.10
N ILE A 31 14.79 2.51 4.41
CA ILE A 31 14.62 3.57 3.40
C ILE A 31 14.86 4.94 4.02
N ASP A 32 14.20 5.25 5.12
CA ASP A 32 14.29 6.56 5.77
C ASP A 32 15.70 6.85 6.29
N ARG A 33 16.42 5.82 6.70
CA ARG A 33 17.83 5.89 7.13
C ARG A 33 18.85 5.89 5.98
N ARG A 34 18.42 5.59 4.76
CA ARG A 34 19.34 5.32 3.63
C ARG A 34 20.30 4.16 3.89
N ASP A 35 19.85 3.20 4.70
CA ASP A 35 20.64 2.01 5.06
C ASP A 35 20.37 0.90 4.05
N VAL A 36 21.10 0.95 2.93
CA VAL A 36 20.95 0.00 1.82
C VAL A 36 21.26 -1.43 2.25
N ASP A 37 22.23 -1.60 3.15
CA ASP A 37 22.61 -2.93 3.65
C ASP A 37 21.53 -3.52 4.53
N MET A 38 20.94 -2.72 5.40
CA MET A 38 19.78 -3.12 6.20
C MET A 38 18.63 -3.59 5.30
N ILE A 39 18.31 -2.83 4.26
CA ILE A 39 17.20 -3.17 3.37
C ILE A 39 17.52 -4.44 2.57
N ALA A 40 18.71 -4.53 1.98
CA ALA A 40 19.12 -5.69 1.18
C ALA A 40 19.07 -7.00 2.00
N ALA A 41 19.40 -6.93 3.29
CA ALA A 41 19.36 -8.09 4.19
C ALA A 41 17.94 -8.60 4.50
N LEU A 42 16.90 -7.87 4.14
CA LEU A 42 15.50 -8.29 4.27
C LEU A 42 15.03 -9.16 3.10
N PHE A 43 15.77 -9.16 2.00
CA PHE A 43 15.43 -9.90 0.79
C PHE A 43 16.21 -11.20 0.68
N VAL A 44 15.66 -12.11 -0.12
CA VAL A 44 16.36 -13.37 -0.44
C VAL A 44 17.64 -13.09 -1.23
N PRO A 45 18.66 -13.95 -1.11
CA PRO A 45 19.97 -13.73 -1.75
C PRO A 45 19.91 -13.64 -3.29
N ASP A 46 18.90 -14.22 -3.92
CA ASP A 46 18.68 -14.24 -5.37
C ASP A 46 17.48 -13.38 -5.78
N VAL A 47 17.19 -12.30 -5.05
CA VAL A 47 16.08 -11.39 -5.36
C VAL A 47 16.18 -10.87 -6.79
N ASP A 48 15.06 -10.94 -7.51
CA ASP A 48 14.93 -10.40 -8.87
C ASP A 48 14.65 -8.90 -8.82
N CYS A 49 15.55 -8.10 -9.37
CA CYS A 49 15.48 -6.65 -9.47
C CYS A 49 15.17 -6.20 -10.91
N GLY A 50 14.58 -7.07 -11.75
CA GLY A 50 14.20 -6.75 -13.11
C GLY A 50 15.42 -6.44 -14.01
N HIS A 51 15.41 -5.28 -14.66
CA HIS A 51 16.49 -4.92 -15.60
C HIS A 51 17.84 -4.63 -14.91
N TRP A 52 17.87 -4.45 -13.59
CA TRP A 52 19.13 -4.32 -12.84
C TRP A 52 19.80 -5.67 -12.57
N GLY A 53 19.09 -6.80 -12.79
CA GLY A 53 19.61 -8.14 -12.57
C GLY A 53 19.06 -8.78 -11.30
N THR A 54 19.85 -9.68 -10.70
CA THR A 54 19.46 -10.43 -9.50
C THR A 54 20.49 -10.29 -8.39
N GLY A 55 20.04 -10.43 -7.15
CA GLY A 55 20.88 -10.47 -5.96
C GLY A 55 21.26 -9.11 -5.38
N PRO A 56 22.14 -9.10 -4.35
CA PRO A 56 22.39 -7.93 -3.52
C PRO A 56 22.94 -6.72 -4.28
N GLU A 57 23.84 -6.93 -5.24
CA GLU A 57 24.45 -5.83 -6.01
C GLU A 57 23.43 -5.18 -6.96
N ALA A 58 22.60 -5.99 -7.61
CA ALA A 58 21.50 -5.49 -8.43
C ALA A 58 20.49 -4.72 -7.58
N PHE A 59 20.17 -5.25 -6.40
CA PHE A 59 19.30 -4.58 -5.43
C PHE A 59 19.87 -3.23 -4.99
N ARG A 60 21.17 -3.18 -4.67
CA ARG A 60 21.85 -1.94 -4.29
C ARG A 60 21.79 -0.90 -5.39
N THR A 61 22.07 -1.29 -6.63
CA THR A 61 22.03 -0.39 -7.80
C THR A 61 20.60 0.15 -8.00
N MET A 62 19.61 -0.72 -8.01
CA MET A 62 18.20 -0.36 -8.10
C MET A 62 17.78 0.64 -7.02
N TYR A 63 18.20 0.38 -5.79
CA TYR A 63 17.86 1.22 -4.64
C TYR A 63 18.49 2.61 -4.77
N LEU A 64 19.79 2.68 -5.05
CA LEU A 64 20.49 3.95 -5.21
C LEU A 64 19.89 4.80 -6.34
N GLU A 65 19.52 4.19 -7.46
CA GLU A 65 18.91 4.90 -8.57
C GLU A 65 17.53 5.46 -8.20
N ASN A 66 16.66 4.64 -7.58
CA ASN A 66 15.31 5.05 -7.23
C ASN A 66 15.28 6.09 -6.09
N ASP A 67 16.06 5.86 -5.02
CA ASP A 67 15.96 6.69 -3.81
C ASP A 67 16.85 7.92 -3.85
N SER A 68 17.71 8.06 -4.87
CA SER A 68 18.39 9.33 -5.16
C SER A 68 17.45 10.43 -5.70
N THR A 69 16.21 10.07 -6.08
CA THR A 69 15.24 11.03 -6.63
C THR A 69 14.63 11.96 -5.57
N PHE A 70 14.85 11.70 -4.29
CA PHE A 70 14.39 12.53 -3.18
C PHE A 70 15.44 12.60 -2.06
N THR A 71 15.47 13.74 -1.33
CA THR A 71 16.52 14.05 -0.35
C THR A 71 16.24 13.52 1.06
N ALA A 72 14.97 13.34 1.41
CA ALA A 72 14.53 12.78 2.68
C ALA A 72 13.16 12.08 2.50
N SER A 73 12.82 11.20 3.42
CA SER A 73 11.52 10.55 3.41
C SER A 73 11.08 10.14 4.81
N ILE A 74 9.78 9.97 4.95
CA ILE A 74 9.15 9.33 6.10
C ILE A 74 8.18 8.31 5.54
N HIS A 75 8.40 7.03 5.87
CA HIS A 75 7.54 5.93 5.45
C HIS A 75 6.81 5.34 6.65
N GLN A 76 5.53 5.07 6.48
CA GLN A 76 4.67 4.44 7.49
C GLN A 76 4.02 3.20 6.90
N THR A 77 4.40 2.02 7.39
CA THR A 77 3.62 0.80 7.17
C THR A 77 2.50 0.77 8.20
N THR A 78 1.25 0.76 7.75
CA THR A 78 0.08 0.82 8.64
C THR A 78 -0.56 -0.57 8.83
N ASN A 79 -1.37 -1.00 7.88
CA ASN A 79 -2.04 -2.30 7.94
C ASN A 79 -1.17 -3.35 7.25
N HIS A 80 -0.94 -4.48 7.90
CA HIS A 80 -0.20 -5.58 7.30
C HIS A 80 -0.92 -6.90 7.54
N LEU A 81 -1.60 -7.38 6.50
CA LEU A 81 -2.20 -8.71 6.48
C LEU A 81 -1.18 -9.72 5.97
N VAL A 82 -0.93 -10.76 6.75
CA VAL A 82 -0.02 -11.86 6.41
C VAL A 82 -0.81 -13.15 6.30
N ASN A 83 -0.59 -13.89 5.22
CA ASN A 83 -1.11 -15.23 5.01
C ASN A 83 0.04 -16.23 4.96
N VAL A 84 0.19 -17.03 6.02
CA VAL A 84 1.18 -18.12 6.10
C VAL A 84 0.59 -19.31 5.35
N GLU A 85 1.23 -19.70 4.25
CA GLU A 85 0.78 -20.74 3.31
C GLU A 85 1.36 -22.11 3.67
N SER A 86 2.62 -22.13 4.15
CA SER A 86 3.34 -23.31 4.61
C SER A 86 4.42 -22.92 5.64
N ASP A 87 5.23 -23.87 6.06
CA ASP A 87 6.32 -23.63 7.02
C ASP A 87 7.41 -22.70 6.47
N ASP A 88 7.49 -22.54 5.13
CA ASP A 88 8.53 -21.79 4.42
C ASP A 88 8.00 -20.78 3.40
N ARG A 89 6.69 -20.66 3.23
CA ARG A 89 6.04 -19.75 2.27
C ARG A 89 4.94 -18.94 2.91
N ALA A 90 4.91 -17.66 2.58
CA ALA A 90 3.84 -16.75 2.97
C ALA A 90 3.64 -15.66 1.91
N SER A 91 2.48 -15.03 1.97
CA SER A 91 2.15 -13.82 1.22
C SER A 91 1.57 -12.75 2.13
N GLY A 92 1.57 -11.51 1.68
CA GLY A 92 0.97 -10.44 2.46
C GLY A 92 0.71 -9.18 1.67
N THR A 93 -0.14 -8.34 2.26
CA THR A 93 -0.43 -7.00 1.77
C THR A 93 -0.15 -6.01 2.90
N ALA A 94 0.80 -5.09 2.67
CA ALA A 94 1.16 -4.06 3.63
C ALA A 94 0.83 -2.68 3.06
N TYR A 95 -0.03 -1.92 3.76
CA TYR A 95 -0.37 -0.56 3.36
C TYR A 95 0.75 0.41 3.71
N LEU A 96 0.97 1.37 2.81
CA LEU A 96 2.03 2.36 2.88
C LEU A 96 1.47 3.77 2.79
N HIS A 97 1.90 4.62 3.70
CA HIS A 97 1.91 6.07 3.53
C HIS A 97 3.34 6.56 3.57
N ALA A 98 3.70 7.47 2.66
CA ALA A 98 5.01 8.10 2.69
C ALA A 98 4.96 9.56 2.27
N GLU A 99 5.89 10.32 2.81
CA GLU A 99 6.20 11.68 2.38
C GLU A 99 7.68 11.71 1.93
N GLN A 100 7.94 12.34 0.79
CA GLN A 100 9.27 12.43 0.19
C GLN A 100 9.62 13.88 -0.07
N LYS A 101 10.74 14.35 0.47
CA LYS A 101 11.27 15.68 0.18
C LYS A 101 12.06 15.65 -1.12
N MET A 102 11.60 16.38 -2.10
CA MET A 102 12.24 16.47 -3.42
C MET A 102 13.46 17.40 -3.39
N HIS A 103 14.30 17.34 -4.45
CA HIS A 103 15.50 18.18 -4.57
C HIS A 103 15.21 19.67 -4.65
N ASP A 104 14.03 20.07 -5.12
CA ASP A 104 13.57 21.47 -5.16
C ASP A 104 13.01 21.97 -3.82
N GLY A 105 13.01 21.12 -2.80
CA GLY A 105 12.49 21.41 -1.47
C GLY A 105 10.99 21.15 -1.29
N SER A 106 10.26 20.82 -2.35
CA SER A 106 8.85 20.43 -2.26
C SER A 106 8.69 19.06 -1.58
N TRP A 107 7.48 18.77 -1.13
CA TRP A 107 7.12 17.48 -0.56
C TRP A 107 6.11 16.76 -1.45
N ALA A 108 6.40 15.53 -1.80
CA ALA A 108 5.47 14.62 -2.42
C ALA A 108 4.88 13.66 -1.37
N ARG A 109 3.58 13.38 -1.48
CA ARG A 109 2.90 12.38 -0.66
C ARG A 109 2.51 11.21 -1.53
N LEU A 110 2.57 10.02 -0.96
CA LEU A 110 2.07 8.84 -1.63
C LEU A 110 1.30 7.94 -0.64
N ALA A 111 0.29 7.28 -1.17
CA ALA A 111 -0.33 6.13 -0.52
C ALA A 111 -0.29 4.95 -1.48
N GLY A 112 -0.02 3.78 -0.94
CA GLY A 112 0.09 2.57 -1.72
C GLY A 112 -0.09 1.32 -0.88
N ALA A 113 0.15 0.19 -1.52
CA ALA A 113 0.25 -1.09 -0.84
C ALA A 113 1.38 -1.90 -1.46
N TYR A 114 2.10 -2.62 -0.64
CA TYR A 114 3.02 -3.66 -1.07
C TYR A 114 2.26 -4.98 -1.13
N GLU A 115 2.34 -5.67 -2.26
CA GLU A 115 2.01 -7.08 -2.37
C GLU A 115 3.29 -7.87 -2.34
N ASP A 116 3.45 -8.63 -1.27
CA ASP A 116 4.69 -9.33 -0.95
C ASP A 116 4.53 -10.85 -1.03
N ARG A 117 5.63 -11.50 -1.43
CA ARG A 117 5.86 -12.92 -1.22
C ARG A 117 7.03 -13.08 -0.28
N TYR A 118 6.92 -14.03 0.64
CA TYR A 118 7.94 -14.32 1.63
C TYR A 118 8.38 -15.77 1.55
N GLU A 119 9.64 -15.98 1.86
CA GLU A 119 10.27 -17.29 1.88
C GLU A 119 11.12 -17.43 3.14
N LYS A 120 11.06 -18.60 3.78
CA LYS A 120 11.88 -18.90 4.93
C LYS A 120 13.14 -19.65 4.47
N ILE A 121 14.31 -19.01 4.64
CA ILE A 121 15.61 -19.57 4.29
C ILE A 121 16.46 -19.63 5.56
N ASP A 122 17.04 -20.80 5.84
CA ASP A 122 17.87 -21.04 7.03
C ASP A 122 17.21 -20.58 8.34
N GLY A 123 15.90 -20.85 8.46
CA GLY A 123 15.11 -20.50 9.64
C GLY A 123 14.66 -19.03 9.74
N ARG A 124 15.00 -18.16 8.79
CA ARG A 124 14.65 -16.74 8.75
C ARG A 124 13.66 -16.43 7.64
N TRP A 125 12.62 -15.68 7.93
CA TRP A 125 11.74 -15.13 6.91
C TRP A 125 12.42 -13.99 6.16
N LEU A 126 12.28 -13.99 4.83
CA LEU A 126 12.83 -12.98 3.92
C LEU A 126 11.78 -12.61 2.87
N ILE A 127 11.90 -11.43 2.30
CA ILE A 127 11.05 -10.98 1.20
C ILE A 127 11.58 -11.63 -0.10
N ARG A 128 10.78 -12.50 -0.72
CA ARG A 128 11.08 -13.12 -2.01
C ARG A 128 10.83 -12.16 -3.17
N SER A 129 9.72 -11.41 -3.08
CA SER A 129 9.37 -10.38 -4.05
C SER A 129 8.45 -9.35 -3.41
N ARG A 130 8.54 -8.12 -3.88
CA ARG A 130 7.70 -7.00 -3.46
C ARG A 130 7.20 -6.26 -4.68
N LYS A 131 5.89 -6.05 -4.76
CA LYS A 131 5.24 -5.25 -5.79
C LYS A 131 4.56 -4.06 -5.13
N LEU A 132 4.96 -2.85 -5.53
CA LEU A 132 4.31 -1.62 -5.07
C LEU A 132 3.13 -1.29 -5.98
N LEU A 133 1.97 -1.11 -5.37
CA LEU A 133 0.75 -0.61 -6.00
C LEU A 133 0.45 0.78 -5.43
N PHE A 134 0.08 1.73 -6.27
CA PHE A 134 -0.21 3.09 -5.86
C PHE A 134 -1.71 3.36 -5.79
N TRP A 135 -2.17 3.96 -4.69
CA TRP A 135 -3.44 4.65 -4.62
C TRP A 135 -3.32 6.05 -5.27
N TYR A 136 -2.31 6.78 -4.86
CA TYR A 136 -1.97 8.09 -5.43
C TYR A 136 -0.52 8.46 -5.10
N ARG A 137 0.01 9.36 -5.88
CA ARG A 137 1.18 10.16 -5.54
C ARG A 137 0.86 11.61 -5.88
N ASP A 138 0.96 12.47 -4.87
CA ASP A 138 0.79 13.90 -5.00
C ASP A 138 2.16 14.56 -4.89
N ALA A 139 2.65 15.08 -6.00
CA ALA A 139 3.97 15.72 -6.06
C ALA A 139 3.89 17.25 -5.91
N ASP A 140 2.69 17.84 -5.95
CA ASP A 140 2.53 19.28 -6.06
C ASP A 140 1.51 19.87 -5.10
N ALA A 141 1.05 19.14 -4.06
CA ALA A 141 0.11 19.71 -3.11
C ALA A 141 0.83 20.64 -2.12
N PRO A 142 0.77 21.94 -2.31
CA PRO A 142 0.97 22.84 -1.18
C PRO A 142 -0.18 22.58 -0.22
N THR A 143 0.16 22.17 0.99
CA THR A 143 -0.64 22.19 2.21
C THR A 143 -2.09 22.67 2.03
N GLY A 144 -3.00 21.78 1.67
CA GLY A 144 -4.43 22.07 1.57
C GLY A 144 -5.07 21.25 0.47
N LEU A 145 -6.04 20.46 0.86
CA LEU A 145 -7.01 19.72 0.06
C LEU A 145 -7.42 20.48 -1.23
N ARG A 146 -6.62 20.47 -2.25
CA ARG A 146 -6.96 21.08 -3.52
C ARG A 146 -6.73 20.10 -4.63
N ASP A 147 -7.86 19.85 -5.31
CA ASP A 147 -7.97 19.41 -6.70
C ASP A 147 -6.77 18.58 -7.17
N THR A 148 -6.63 17.45 -6.47
CA THR A 148 -5.64 16.47 -6.81
C THR A 148 -6.10 15.82 -8.09
N THR A 149 -5.62 16.32 -9.21
CA THR A 149 -5.47 15.47 -10.38
C THR A 149 -4.52 14.37 -9.95
N TYR A 150 -5.09 13.28 -9.44
CA TYR A 150 -4.33 12.07 -9.12
C TYR A 150 -3.53 11.71 -10.36
N ARG A 151 -2.20 11.87 -10.30
CA ARG A 151 -1.36 11.43 -11.39
C ARG A 151 -1.38 9.92 -11.39
N THR A 152 -2.16 9.35 -12.27
CA THR A 152 -2.08 7.95 -12.61
C THR A 152 -0.71 7.72 -13.25
N PHE A 153 0.05 6.82 -12.66
CA PHE A 153 1.32 6.40 -13.24
C PHE A 153 1.00 5.44 -14.39
N SER A 154 1.12 5.88 -15.62
CA SER A 154 0.84 5.07 -16.81
C SER A 154 1.68 3.79 -16.92
N LYS A 155 2.75 3.66 -16.11
CA LYS A 155 3.67 2.51 -16.08
C LYS A 155 3.56 1.62 -14.85
N TRP A 156 2.74 1.99 -13.86
CA TRP A 156 2.61 1.27 -12.61
C TRP A 156 1.17 0.83 -12.39
N PRO A 157 0.94 -0.33 -11.76
CA PRO A 157 -0.41 -0.72 -11.38
C PRO A 157 -0.99 0.32 -10.42
N ASN A 158 -2.15 0.84 -10.76
CA ASN A 158 -2.86 1.79 -9.90
C ASN A 158 -3.85 1.05 -9.00
N LEU A 159 -4.02 1.55 -7.79
CA LEU A 159 -5.09 1.15 -6.90
C LEU A 159 -6.27 2.11 -7.03
N PRO A 160 -7.49 1.62 -6.82
CA PRO A 160 -7.84 0.24 -6.44
C PRO A 160 -8.02 -0.74 -7.61
N GLU A 161 -7.95 -0.26 -8.85
CA GLU A 161 -8.31 -1.00 -10.07
C GLU A 161 -7.40 -2.20 -10.34
N ALA A 162 -6.18 -2.20 -9.78
CA ALA A 162 -5.26 -3.33 -9.87
C ALA A 162 -5.74 -4.60 -9.11
N TRP A 163 -6.73 -4.45 -8.22
CA TRP A 163 -7.30 -5.58 -7.49
C TRP A 163 -8.47 -6.21 -8.25
N PRO A 164 -8.42 -7.51 -8.57
CA PRO A 164 -9.50 -8.18 -9.33
C PRO A 164 -10.88 -8.07 -8.70
N THR A 165 -10.94 -8.00 -7.37
CA THR A 165 -12.18 -7.84 -6.61
C THR A 165 -12.83 -6.47 -6.78
N TRP A 166 -12.08 -5.46 -7.21
CA TRP A 166 -12.58 -4.11 -7.43
C TRP A 166 -13.54 -4.07 -8.62
N GLU A 167 -13.14 -4.61 -9.75
CA GLU A 167 -13.96 -4.68 -10.96
C GLU A 167 -15.23 -5.50 -10.73
N GLN A 168 -15.08 -6.66 -10.09
CA GLN A 168 -16.21 -7.53 -9.77
C GLN A 168 -17.22 -6.83 -8.85
N PHE A 169 -16.75 -6.13 -7.80
CA PHE A 169 -17.62 -5.39 -6.90
C PHE A 169 -18.48 -4.37 -7.66
N TRP A 170 -17.87 -3.58 -8.53
CA TRP A 170 -18.61 -2.57 -9.27
C TRP A 170 -19.54 -3.16 -10.32
N ALA A 171 -19.18 -4.29 -10.95
CA ALA A 171 -20.09 -5.02 -11.81
C ALA A 171 -21.35 -5.46 -11.06
N ASP A 172 -21.21 -6.02 -9.86
CA ASP A 172 -22.32 -6.43 -9.01
C ASP A 172 -23.19 -5.23 -8.57
N VAL A 173 -22.54 -4.12 -8.17
CA VAL A 173 -23.26 -2.87 -7.82
C VAL A 173 -24.03 -2.31 -8.99
N HIS A 174 -23.43 -2.24 -10.18
CA HIS A 174 -24.10 -1.75 -11.37
C HIS A 174 -25.27 -2.65 -11.81
N ALA A 175 -25.12 -3.96 -11.67
CA ALA A 175 -26.20 -4.91 -11.95
C ALA A 175 -27.37 -4.75 -10.96
N ALA A 176 -27.09 -4.52 -9.69
CA ALA A 176 -28.12 -4.42 -8.65
C ALA A 176 -28.79 -3.03 -8.57
N TYR A 177 -28.06 -1.97 -8.89
CA TYR A 177 -28.46 -0.59 -8.56
C TYR A 177 -28.28 0.42 -9.70
N GLY A 178 -27.75 0.02 -10.87
CA GLY A 178 -27.44 0.91 -11.97
C GLY A 178 -26.14 1.69 -11.76
N THR A 179 -25.77 2.53 -12.73
CA THR A 179 -24.50 3.25 -12.79
C THR A 179 -24.54 4.66 -12.17
N GLU A 180 -25.73 5.13 -11.75
CA GLU A 180 -25.85 6.47 -11.16
C GLU A 180 -25.18 6.56 -9.79
N PRO A 181 -24.49 7.68 -9.48
CA PRO A 181 -23.89 7.90 -8.18
C PRO A 181 -24.89 7.78 -7.05
N ARG A 182 -24.55 7.03 -6.01
CA ARG A 182 -25.41 6.80 -4.85
C ARG A 182 -24.82 7.45 -3.61
N LEU A 183 -25.66 8.22 -2.92
CA LEU A 183 -25.30 8.76 -1.62
C LEU A 183 -25.60 7.74 -0.52
N HIS A 184 -24.71 7.67 0.45
CA HIS A 184 -24.97 6.91 1.66
C HIS A 184 -26.28 7.36 2.32
N PRO A 185 -27.17 6.45 2.75
CA PRO A 185 -28.48 6.81 3.32
C PRO A 185 -28.44 7.84 4.45
N GLY A 186 -27.37 7.83 5.28
CA GLY A 186 -27.15 8.83 6.32
C GLY A 186 -26.87 10.22 5.77
N VAL A 187 -26.08 10.32 4.70
CA VAL A 187 -25.77 11.60 4.03
C VAL A 187 -27.02 12.18 3.37
N LYS A 188 -27.80 11.33 2.72
CA LYS A 188 -29.07 11.74 2.08
C LYS A 188 -30.03 12.33 3.10
N ARG A 189 -30.25 11.66 4.25
CA ARG A 189 -31.12 12.16 5.34
C ARG A 189 -30.63 13.49 5.90
N SER A 190 -29.31 13.68 6.08
CA SER A 190 -28.74 14.94 6.55
C SER A 190 -28.97 16.08 5.56
N GLN A 191 -28.84 15.85 4.27
CA GLN A 191 -29.10 16.85 3.22
C GLN A 191 -30.57 17.22 3.12
N GLU A 192 -31.48 16.26 3.25
CA GLU A 192 -32.93 16.50 3.28
C GLU A 192 -33.35 17.33 4.51
N ALA A 193 -32.78 17.03 5.68
CA ALA A 193 -33.02 17.78 6.91
C ALA A 193 -32.52 19.24 6.80
N MET A 194 -31.36 19.47 6.22
CA MET A 194 -30.82 20.83 5.97
C MET A 194 -31.70 21.63 5.01
N ARG A 195 -32.19 21.01 3.92
CA ARG A 195 -33.08 21.65 2.96
C ARG A 195 -34.46 21.97 3.57
N GLY A 196 -34.99 21.06 4.39
CA GLY A 196 -36.27 21.27 5.10
C GLY A 196 -36.21 22.43 6.10
N GLY A 197 -35.07 22.61 6.78
CA GLY A 197 -34.84 23.72 7.71
C GLY A 197 -34.75 25.12 7.05
N GLN A 198 -34.24 25.17 5.81
CA GLN A 198 -34.17 26.45 5.08
C GLN A 198 -35.50 26.91 4.54
N ASN A 199 -36.40 26.01 4.18
CA ASN A 199 -37.75 26.37 3.71
C ASN A 199 -38.69 26.86 4.84
N SER A 200 -38.42 26.51 6.11
CA SER A 200 -39.18 27.01 7.23
C SER A 200 -38.72 28.39 7.73
N ALA A 201 -37.50 28.82 7.42
CA ALA A 201 -36.95 30.12 7.78
C ALA A 201 -37.27 31.24 6.75
N SER A 202 -37.76 30.90 5.56
CA SER A 202 -38.16 31.86 4.52
C SER A 202 -39.66 32.12 4.45
N ALA A 203 -40.45 31.58 5.40
CA ALA A 203 -41.89 31.72 5.48
C ALA A 203 -42.39 32.53 6.74
N GLN A 204 -41.48 33.36 7.31
CA GLN A 204 -41.85 34.31 8.40
C GLN A 204 -41.58 35.75 7.97
#